data_babc76295553279bea16dc34f6096d08
#
_entry.id   babc76295553279bea16dc34f6096d08
#
_cell.length_a   1.000
_cell.length_b   1.000
_cell.length_c   1.000
_cell.angle_alpha   90.00
_cell.angle_beta   90.00
_cell.angle_gamma   90.00
#
_symmetry.space_group_name_H-M   'P 1'
#
loop_
_entity.id
_entity.type
_entity.pdbx_description
1 polymer ?
#
loop_
_entity_poly.entity_id
_entity_poly.type
_entity_poly.pdbx_seq_one_letter_code
_entity_poly.pdbx_strand_id
1 'polypeptide(L)'
;MHPHTSQVKPSCLMVVIPRHKERTMKALVYTQPNEMQILDRPHPILADGEVVLKIESVGICGSDMHAFHGHDPRRKPGLVLGHEFAGTIAESGTPLFAPGQRVTGNPLITCGYCEYCLQGRNNLCANRTMVGMTRPGAFAEYMSIPARSLIAVPDNLSMDAAALTEPAATALHAINLSMRALQRPIQECRVLILGGGAIGMLAALLLKHYGVDDLTVAEVNPLRRKAIELHASCKTFNPIEEKSPENSYEFVMDCVGAVVTRNTAMAAIKPGGVIMHVGLQDWSSEIDMRKLTLAEITLLGTYTYSTVDLQATVSLLARKAFGDLSWVEKRSLDEGPQAFMDLHAGKTAAAKVLLKPF
;
A
#
# COMPACT_ATOMS: atom_id res chain seq x y z
N MET A 1 52.19 34.74 -62.23
CA MET A 1 52.60 34.52 -60.83
C MET A 1 51.36 34.50 -59.97
N HIS A 2 50.87 33.34 -59.56
CA HIS A 2 49.75 33.20 -58.66
C HIS A 2 50.27 32.63 -57.34
N PRO A 3 49.89 33.15 -56.18
CA PRO A 3 50.31 32.60 -54.91
C PRO A 3 49.41 31.44 -54.47
N HIS A 4 50.02 30.34 -54.09
CA HIS A 4 49.37 29.18 -53.46
C HIS A 4 48.94 29.53 -52.04
N THR A 5 47.67 29.51 -51.77
CA THR A 5 47.10 29.53 -50.43
C THR A 5 46.97 28.10 -49.88
N SER A 6 47.79 27.75 -48.91
CA SER A 6 47.67 26.49 -48.15
C SER A 6 46.48 26.55 -47.19
N GLN A 7 45.48 25.69 -47.41
CA GLN A 7 44.40 25.49 -46.46
C GLN A 7 44.85 24.56 -45.32
N VAL A 8 44.87 25.08 -44.10
CA VAL A 8 45.04 24.31 -42.84
C VAL A 8 43.67 23.72 -42.49
N LYS A 9 43.57 22.39 -42.49
CA LYS A 9 42.39 21.67 -41.99
C LYS A 9 42.35 21.78 -40.46
N PRO A 10 41.17 22.12 -39.80
CA PRO A 10 41.08 22.09 -38.37
C PRO A 10 41.02 20.61 -37.90
N SER A 11 41.95 20.23 -37.04
CA SER A 11 41.93 18.96 -36.31
C SER A 11 40.80 19.00 -35.27
N CYS A 12 39.76 18.16 -35.49
CA CYS A 12 38.74 17.95 -34.50
C CYS A 12 39.29 17.13 -33.35
N LEU A 13 39.61 17.82 -32.22
CA LEU A 13 39.93 17.16 -30.97
C LEU A 13 38.62 16.53 -30.44
N MET A 14 38.48 15.20 -30.58
CA MET A 14 37.49 14.45 -29.81
C MET A 14 37.79 14.59 -28.32
N VAL A 15 37.01 15.39 -27.63
CA VAL A 15 36.99 15.41 -26.16
C VAL A 15 36.34 14.09 -25.74
N VAL A 16 37.16 13.14 -25.30
CA VAL A 16 36.71 11.91 -24.64
C VAL A 16 36.15 12.33 -23.28
N ILE A 17 34.88 12.53 -23.18
CA ILE A 17 34.19 12.71 -21.88
C ILE A 17 34.34 11.37 -21.15
N PRO A 18 34.99 11.34 -19.97
CA PRO A 18 35.10 10.11 -19.20
C PRO A 18 33.68 9.61 -18.90
N ARG A 19 33.37 8.37 -19.29
CA ARG A 19 32.13 7.70 -18.88
C ARG A 19 32.19 7.65 -17.35
N HIS A 20 31.42 8.49 -16.67
CA HIS A 20 31.12 8.30 -15.27
C HIS A 20 30.60 6.86 -15.13
N LYS A 21 31.26 6.06 -14.27
CA LYS A 21 30.76 4.74 -13.89
C LYS A 21 29.31 4.95 -13.43
N GLU A 22 28.33 4.45 -14.19
CA GLU A 22 26.94 4.57 -13.79
C GLU A 22 26.78 3.97 -12.39
N ARG A 23 26.34 4.79 -11.46
CA ARG A 23 26.12 4.37 -10.08
C ARG A 23 24.95 3.38 -10.09
N THR A 24 25.19 2.15 -9.66
CA THR A 24 24.16 1.11 -9.55
C THR A 24 23.70 0.95 -8.11
N MET A 25 22.53 0.33 -7.94
CA MET A 25 21.92 -0.01 -6.66
C MET A 25 21.28 -1.39 -6.76
N LYS A 26 21.14 -2.09 -5.62
CA LYS A 26 20.36 -3.33 -5.54
C LYS A 26 18.86 -3.02 -5.62
N ALA A 27 18.13 -3.87 -6.35
CA ALA A 27 16.67 -3.83 -6.39
C ALA A 27 16.08 -5.23 -6.53
N LEU A 28 14.95 -5.46 -5.89
CA LEU A 28 14.11 -6.65 -6.06
C LEU A 28 13.15 -6.40 -7.22
N VAL A 29 13.34 -7.12 -8.30
CA VAL A 29 12.70 -6.91 -9.60
C VAL A 29 11.72 -8.05 -9.89
N TYR A 30 10.53 -7.70 -10.33
CA TYR A 30 9.58 -8.64 -10.92
C TYR A 30 10.08 -9.03 -12.32
N THR A 31 10.50 -10.27 -12.54
CA THR A 31 11.10 -10.75 -13.79
C THR A 31 10.12 -11.50 -14.67
N GLN A 32 9.23 -12.29 -14.07
CA GLN A 32 8.14 -12.99 -14.74
C GLN A 32 7.12 -13.51 -13.70
N PRO A 33 5.96 -14.04 -14.10
CA PRO A 33 5.01 -14.62 -13.17
C PRO A 33 5.65 -15.64 -12.23
N ASN A 34 5.39 -15.49 -10.94
CA ASN A 34 5.92 -16.25 -9.83
C ASN A 34 7.44 -16.16 -9.62
N GLU A 35 8.06 -15.07 -10.12
CA GLU A 35 9.49 -14.87 -9.96
C GLU A 35 9.84 -13.41 -9.63
N MET A 36 10.61 -13.26 -8.54
CA MET A 36 11.26 -12.01 -8.15
C MET A 36 12.78 -12.27 -8.05
N GLN A 37 13.61 -11.35 -8.53
CA GLN A 37 15.07 -11.48 -8.47
C GLN A 37 15.72 -10.21 -7.92
N ILE A 38 16.83 -10.38 -7.18
CA ILE A 38 17.71 -9.26 -6.82
C ILE A 38 18.63 -8.98 -8.01
N LEU A 39 18.54 -7.76 -8.53
CA LEU A 39 19.33 -7.31 -9.69
C LEU A 39 19.94 -5.94 -9.42
N ASP A 40 21.10 -5.68 -10.02
CA ASP A 40 21.66 -4.34 -10.10
C ASP A 40 20.85 -3.48 -11.07
N ARG A 41 20.46 -2.29 -10.65
CA ARG A 41 19.72 -1.29 -11.41
C ARG A 41 20.46 0.04 -11.38
N PRO A 42 20.29 0.89 -12.41
CA PRO A 42 20.82 2.25 -12.37
C PRO A 42 20.27 3.00 -11.14
N HIS A 43 21.13 3.75 -10.48
CA HIS A 43 20.70 4.67 -9.43
C HIS A 43 19.72 5.70 -10.00
N PRO A 44 18.65 6.09 -9.29
CA PRO A 44 17.71 7.08 -9.77
C PRO A 44 18.37 8.40 -10.12
N ILE A 45 17.92 9.02 -11.20
CA ILE A 45 18.37 10.36 -11.60
C ILE A 45 17.45 11.38 -10.94
N LEU A 46 18.03 12.37 -10.26
CA LEU A 46 17.30 13.47 -9.65
C LEU A 46 16.73 14.38 -10.74
N ALA A 47 15.43 14.61 -10.72
CA ALA A 47 14.72 15.54 -11.59
C ALA A 47 14.22 16.76 -10.79
N ASP A 48 13.93 17.87 -11.49
CA ASP A 48 13.34 19.06 -10.88
C ASP A 48 12.01 18.72 -10.19
N GLY A 49 11.84 19.20 -8.94
CA GLY A 49 10.67 18.94 -8.12
C GLY A 49 10.58 17.52 -7.56
N GLU A 50 11.54 16.65 -7.87
CA GLU A 50 11.66 15.31 -7.29
C GLU A 50 12.73 15.25 -6.19
N VAL A 51 12.73 14.16 -5.47
CA VAL A 51 13.79 13.77 -4.53
C VAL A 51 14.21 12.34 -4.80
N VAL A 52 15.44 11.99 -4.42
CA VAL A 52 15.91 10.61 -4.32
C VAL A 52 15.86 10.21 -2.85
N LEU A 53 15.14 9.15 -2.56
CA LEU A 53 15.02 8.55 -1.23
C LEU A 53 16.01 7.40 -1.08
N LYS A 54 16.71 7.34 0.04
CA LYS A 54 17.30 6.12 0.58
C LYS A 54 16.18 5.37 1.30
N ILE A 55 15.79 4.21 0.80
CA ILE A 55 14.68 3.42 1.38
C ILE A 55 15.18 2.67 2.60
N GLU A 56 14.49 2.84 3.73
CA GLU A 56 14.84 2.16 4.99
C GLU A 56 13.87 1.01 5.30
N SER A 57 12.62 1.11 4.83
CA SER A 57 11.62 0.08 5.03
C SER A 57 10.56 0.14 3.93
N VAL A 58 10.17 -1.01 3.39
CA VAL A 58 9.13 -1.10 2.36
C VAL A 58 8.28 -2.35 2.56
N GLY A 59 6.94 -2.19 2.56
CA GLY A 59 5.98 -3.27 2.76
C GLY A 59 5.64 -4.02 1.48
N ILE A 60 5.41 -5.35 1.61
CA ILE A 60 4.83 -6.16 0.54
C ILE A 60 3.30 -6.07 0.66
N CYS A 61 2.65 -5.57 -0.40
CA CYS A 61 1.20 -5.45 -0.49
C CYS A 61 0.57 -6.66 -1.20
N GLY A 62 -0.71 -6.92 -0.92
CA GLY A 62 -1.48 -7.90 -1.69
C GLY A 62 -1.51 -7.61 -3.20
N SER A 63 -1.47 -6.33 -3.60
CA SER A 63 -1.39 -5.95 -5.00
C SER A 63 -0.03 -6.27 -5.65
N ASP A 64 1.06 -6.34 -4.87
CA ASP A 64 2.35 -6.83 -5.36
C ASP A 64 2.29 -8.36 -5.59
N MET A 65 1.52 -9.09 -4.75
CA MET A 65 1.24 -10.50 -4.96
C MET A 65 0.42 -10.75 -6.23
N HIS A 66 -0.56 -9.88 -6.56
CA HIS A 66 -1.28 -9.96 -7.84
C HIS A 66 -0.33 -9.76 -9.04
N ALA A 67 0.64 -8.85 -8.95
CA ALA A 67 1.68 -8.70 -9.95
C ALA A 67 2.57 -9.94 -10.04
N PHE A 68 3.03 -10.44 -8.89
CA PHE A 68 3.84 -11.66 -8.77
C PHE A 68 3.17 -12.85 -9.48
N HIS A 69 1.85 -13.02 -9.33
CA HIS A 69 1.09 -14.07 -10.03
C HIS A 69 0.82 -13.78 -11.52
N GLY A 70 1.20 -12.61 -12.02
CA GLY A 70 0.93 -12.21 -13.40
C GLY A 70 -0.52 -11.78 -13.67
N HIS A 71 -1.30 -11.49 -12.62
CA HIS A 71 -2.72 -11.13 -12.72
C HIS A 71 -2.94 -9.62 -12.94
N ASP A 72 -1.90 -8.77 -12.80
CA ASP A 72 -2.00 -7.33 -13.05
C ASP A 72 -1.29 -6.93 -14.35
N PRO A 73 -2.02 -6.69 -15.45
CA PRO A 73 -1.43 -6.37 -16.74
C PRO A 73 -0.70 -5.01 -16.79
N ARG A 74 -0.86 -4.17 -15.77
CA ARG A 74 -0.18 -2.87 -15.65
C ARG A 74 1.26 -3.01 -15.15
N ARG A 75 1.55 -4.07 -14.40
CA ARG A 75 2.88 -4.36 -13.86
C ARG A 75 3.57 -5.39 -14.73
N LYS A 76 4.58 -4.94 -15.47
CA LYS A 76 5.27 -5.77 -16.46
C LYS A 76 6.62 -6.26 -15.95
N PRO A 77 7.12 -7.41 -16.46
CA PRO A 77 8.48 -7.86 -16.19
C PRO A 77 9.54 -6.78 -16.40
N GLY A 78 10.52 -6.75 -15.51
CA GLY A 78 11.56 -5.73 -15.43
C GLY A 78 11.25 -4.57 -14.47
N LEU A 79 10.03 -4.50 -13.91
CA LEU A 79 9.63 -3.46 -12.99
C LEU A 79 10.11 -3.76 -11.56
N VAL A 80 10.64 -2.75 -10.88
CA VAL A 80 10.80 -2.72 -9.42
C VAL A 80 9.45 -2.40 -8.80
N LEU A 81 8.88 -3.32 -8.02
CA LEU A 81 7.61 -3.13 -7.32
C LEU A 81 7.82 -2.38 -5.99
N GLY A 82 6.80 -2.39 -5.11
CA GLY A 82 6.83 -1.78 -3.79
C GLY A 82 6.36 -0.33 -3.78
N HIS A 83 5.36 -0.06 -2.94
CA HIS A 83 4.69 1.24 -2.87
C HIS A 83 4.32 1.65 -1.44
N GLU A 84 4.59 0.80 -0.44
CA GLU A 84 4.40 1.07 0.99
C GLU A 84 5.77 1.37 1.60
N PHE A 85 6.25 2.60 1.59
CA PHE A 85 7.66 2.91 1.87
C PHE A 85 7.86 3.98 2.95
N ALA A 86 9.03 3.92 3.58
CA ALA A 86 9.61 5.00 4.36
C ALA A 86 11.12 5.05 4.14
N GLY A 87 11.69 6.22 4.19
CA GLY A 87 13.12 6.42 3.95
C GLY A 87 13.58 7.84 4.31
N THR A 88 14.84 8.09 4.02
CA THR A 88 15.50 9.38 4.25
C THR A 88 15.81 10.03 2.91
N ILE A 89 15.64 11.34 2.80
CA ILE A 89 16.03 12.10 1.62
C ILE A 89 17.53 11.98 1.42
N ALA A 90 17.97 11.41 0.30
CA ALA A 90 19.37 11.33 -0.09
C ALA A 90 19.78 12.54 -0.95
N GLU A 91 18.94 12.89 -1.92
CA GLU A 91 19.17 14.00 -2.85
C GLU A 91 17.84 14.76 -3.06
N SER A 92 17.91 16.09 -3.21
CA SER A 92 16.72 16.93 -3.38
C SER A 92 16.85 17.90 -4.55
N GLY A 93 15.88 17.87 -5.47
CA GLY A 93 15.69 18.83 -6.57
C GLY A 93 14.65 19.91 -6.23
N THR A 94 14.41 20.20 -4.94
CA THR A 94 13.38 21.15 -4.49
C THR A 94 13.69 21.70 -3.10
N PRO A 95 13.22 22.91 -2.75
CA PRO A 95 13.36 23.44 -1.39
C PRO A 95 12.38 22.83 -0.37
N LEU A 96 11.40 21.98 -0.81
CA LEU A 96 10.40 21.43 0.09
C LEU A 96 10.97 20.45 1.13
N PHE A 97 12.01 19.72 0.77
CA PHE A 97 12.70 18.77 1.65
C PHE A 97 14.22 18.89 1.49
N ALA A 98 14.94 18.78 2.59
CA ALA A 98 16.39 18.75 2.60
C ALA A 98 16.93 17.32 2.75
N PRO A 99 18.14 17.01 2.25
CA PRO A 99 18.83 15.76 2.55
C PRO A 99 18.89 15.48 4.06
N GLY A 100 18.71 14.22 4.45
CA GLY A 100 18.65 13.77 5.84
C GLY A 100 17.27 13.80 6.47
N GLN A 101 16.25 14.43 5.88
CA GLN A 101 14.90 14.40 6.39
C GLN A 101 14.24 13.03 6.21
N ARG A 102 13.54 12.58 7.25
CA ARG A 102 12.79 11.32 7.29
C ARG A 102 11.40 11.51 6.70
N VAL A 103 11.03 10.64 5.76
CA VAL A 103 9.77 10.78 5.02
C VAL A 103 9.11 9.42 4.76
N THR A 104 7.80 9.47 4.64
CA THR A 104 6.94 8.50 3.92
C THR A 104 6.15 9.26 2.87
N GLY A 105 5.25 8.61 2.14
CA GLY A 105 4.49 9.37 1.16
C GLY A 105 3.37 8.62 0.47
N ASN A 106 2.66 9.37 -0.36
CA ASN A 106 1.62 8.84 -1.22
C ASN A 106 2.25 8.24 -2.49
N PRO A 107 2.17 6.93 -2.72
CA PRO A 107 2.66 6.34 -3.97
C PRO A 107 1.83 6.77 -5.19
N LEU A 108 0.60 7.26 -5.02
CA LEU A 108 -0.18 7.85 -6.10
C LEU A 108 0.33 9.26 -6.41
N ILE A 109 0.83 9.44 -7.62
CA ILE A 109 1.27 10.73 -8.14
C ILE A 109 0.12 11.31 -8.94
N THR A 110 -0.52 12.34 -8.41
CA THR A 110 -1.74 12.94 -8.96
C THR A 110 -1.45 14.23 -9.71
N CYS A 111 -2.34 14.64 -10.60
CA CYS A 111 -2.11 15.85 -11.41
C CYS A 111 -2.21 17.17 -10.63
N GLY A 112 -2.98 17.20 -9.53
CA GLY A 112 -3.15 18.37 -8.67
C GLY A 112 -4.20 19.40 -9.14
N TYR A 113 -4.71 19.32 -10.38
CA TYR A 113 -5.58 20.34 -10.97
C TYR A 113 -6.93 19.83 -11.49
N CYS A 114 -7.15 18.53 -11.58
CA CYS A 114 -8.45 17.99 -12.00
C CYS A 114 -9.51 18.17 -10.91
N GLU A 115 -10.78 18.03 -11.26
CA GLU A 115 -11.92 18.15 -10.36
C GLU A 115 -11.71 17.43 -9.03
N TYR A 116 -11.32 16.15 -9.08
CA TYR A 116 -11.10 15.33 -7.88
C TYR A 116 -9.92 15.84 -7.03
N CYS A 117 -8.84 16.28 -7.66
CA CYS A 117 -7.70 16.83 -6.93
C CYS A 117 -8.07 18.14 -6.21
N LEU A 118 -8.84 19.01 -6.86
CA LEU A 118 -9.31 20.28 -6.27
C LEU A 118 -10.31 20.06 -5.13
N GLN A 119 -11.05 18.93 -5.15
CA GLN A 119 -11.96 18.52 -4.07
C GLN A 119 -11.25 17.79 -2.92
N GLY A 120 -9.92 17.60 -2.97
CA GLY A 120 -9.17 16.79 -1.99
C GLY A 120 -9.36 15.28 -2.14
N ARG A 121 -10.01 14.81 -3.21
CA ARG A 121 -10.26 13.41 -3.55
C ARG A 121 -9.19 12.89 -4.53
N ASN A 122 -7.94 13.11 -4.20
CA ASN A 122 -6.78 12.84 -5.06
C ASN A 122 -6.69 11.38 -5.53
N ASN A 123 -7.13 10.44 -4.69
CA ASN A 123 -7.22 9.02 -5.03
C ASN A 123 -8.06 8.74 -6.28
N LEU A 124 -9.01 9.62 -6.62
CA LEU A 124 -9.88 9.49 -7.79
C LEU A 124 -9.36 10.26 -9.02
N CYS A 125 -8.16 10.84 -8.96
CA CYS A 125 -7.55 11.54 -10.08
C CYS A 125 -7.47 10.65 -11.32
N ALA A 126 -8.04 11.10 -12.45
CA ALA A 126 -8.04 10.34 -13.70
C ALA A 126 -6.63 10.22 -14.33
N ASN A 127 -5.75 11.20 -14.04
CA ASN A 127 -4.38 11.27 -14.57
C ASN A 127 -3.33 10.77 -13.56
N ARG A 128 -3.75 9.94 -12.58
CA ARG A 128 -2.82 9.42 -11.58
C ARG A 128 -1.87 8.39 -12.17
N THR A 129 -0.62 8.44 -11.72
CA THR A 129 0.38 7.40 -11.89
C THR A 129 0.73 6.82 -10.52
N MET A 130 1.49 5.74 -10.46
CA MET A 130 1.80 5.09 -9.19
C MET A 130 3.22 4.53 -9.19
N VAL A 131 3.92 4.77 -8.10
CA VAL A 131 5.19 4.12 -7.75
C VAL A 131 4.99 2.60 -7.65
N GLY A 132 5.92 1.81 -8.19
CA GLY A 132 5.80 0.36 -8.24
C GLY A 132 4.75 -0.18 -9.22
N MET A 133 4.24 0.67 -10.13
CA MET A 133 3.27 0.28 -11.17
C MET A 133 3.58 0.93 -12.52
N THR A 134 3.62 2.26 -12.59
CA THR A 134 3.88 3.01 -13.82
C THR A 134 5.30 3.58 -13.86
N ARG A 135 6.01 3.50 -12.77
CA ARG A 135 7.42 3.86 -12.59
C ARG A 135 8.05 2.93 -11.54
N PRO A 136 9.39 2.82 -11.47
CA PRO A 136 10.08 1.99 -10.47
C PRO A 136 9.63 2.31 -9.05
N GLY A 137 9.48 1.27 -8.23
CA GLY A 137 9.03 1.31 -6.85
C GLY A 137 10.15 1.24 -5.83
N ALA A 138 9.74 1.00 -4.58
CA ALA A 138 10.58 1.08 -3.40
C ALA A 138 11.25 -0.25 -2.99
N PHE A 139 11.06 -1.36 -3.72
CA PHE A 139 11.85 -2.57 -3.46
C PHE A 139 13.27 -2.43 -3.99
N ALA A 140 13.96 -1.38 -3.55
CA ALA A 140 15.31 -1.02 -3.96
C ALA A 140 16.00 -0.20 -2.85
N GLU A 141 17.31 -0.05 -2.94
CA GLU A 141 18.07 0.81 -2.02
C GLU A 141 17.67 2.30 -2.17
N TYR A 142 17.34 2.73 -3.40
CA TYR A 142 16.96 4.12 -3.67
C TYR A 142 15.75 4.18 -4.62
N MET A 143 14.97 5.25 -4.51
CA MET A 143 13.80 5.53 -5.35
C MET A 143 13.66 7.04 -5.57
N SER A 144 13.29 7.46 -6.79
CA SER A 144 12.89 8.86 -7.04
C SER A 144 11.37 9.02 -6.98
N ILE A 145 10.92 10.16 -6.45
CA ILE A 145 9.49 10.50 -6.32
C ILE A 145 9.31 12.02 -6.29
N PRO A 146 8.18 12.57 -6.83
CA PRO A 146 7.86 13.97 -6.66
C PRO A 146 7.75 14.36 -5.18
N ALA A 147 8.45 15.41 -4.77
CA ALA A 147 8.50 15.84 -3.37
C ALA A 147 7.11 16.15 -2.80
N ARG A 148 6.17 16.67 -3.62
CA ARG A 148 4.79 16.94 -3.20
C ARG A 148 4.00 15.71 -2.75
N SER A 149 4.48 14.50 -3.07
CA SER A 149 3.88 13.24 -2.63
C SER A 149 4.32 12.81 -1.23
N LEU A 150 5.30 13.49 -0.64
CA LEU A 150 5.93 13.10 0.61
C LEU A 150 5.30 13.78 1.82
N ILE A 151 5.44 13.09 2.96
CA ILE A 151 5.04 13.53 4.29
C ILE A 151 6.23 13.33 5.23
N ALA A 152 6.56 14.35 6.01
CA ALA A 152 7.60 14.23 7.03
C ALA A 152 7.20 13.21 8.12
N VAL A 153 8.15 12.38 8.50
CA VAL A 153 7.98 11.39 9.58
C VAL A 153 8.42 12.02 10.90
N PRO A 154 7.55 12.06 11.93
CA PRO A 154 7.92 12.56 13.25
C PRO A 154 9.07 11.75 13.88
N ASP A 155 9.87 12.38 14.74
CA ASP A 155 11.02 11.75 15.39
C ASP A 155 10.65 10.53 16.23
N ASN A 156 9.48 10.55 16.85
CA ASN A 156 8.96 9.45 17.68
C ASN A 156 8.34 8.29 16.89
N LEU A 157 8.32 8.34 15.56
CA LEU A 157 7.80 7.27 14.71
C LEU A 157 8.96 6.53 14.03
N SER A 158 9.07 5.20 14.21
CA SER A 158 10.08 4.40 13.53
C SER A 158 9.82 4.33 12.02
N MET A 159 10.87 4.07 11.22
CA MET A 159 10.72 3.95 9.76
C MET A 159 9.90 2.71 9.37
N ASP A 160 9.95 1.65 10.17
CA ASP A 160 9.10 0.46 9.97
C ASP A 160 7.62 0.81 10.14
N ALA A 161 7.29 1.56 11.18
CA ALA A 161 5.93 2.05 11.39
C ALA A 161 5.52 3.06 10.31
N ALA A 162 6.43 3.94 9.89
CA ALA A 162 6.16 4.91 8.82
C ALA A 162 5.89 4.25 7.46
N ALA A 163 6.52 3.11 7.16
CA ALA A 163 6.25 2.34 5.94
C ALA A 163 4.80 1.76 5.93
N LEU A 164 4.18 1.57 7.09
CA LEU A 164 2.79 1.13 7.19
C LEU A 164 1.77 2.26 6.98
N THR A 165 2.20 3.50 6.77
CA THR A 165 1.28 4.63 6.55
C THR A 165 0.35 4.37 5.37
N GLU A 166 0.85 3.80 4.30
CA GLU A 166 0.08 3.50 3.09
C GLU A 166 -1.09 2.53 3.37
N PRO A 167 -0.86 1.28 3.83
CA PRO A 167 -1.95 0.34 4.08
C PRO A 167 -2.83 0.75 5.26
N ALA A 168 -2.28 1.41 6.28
CA ALA A 168 -3.06 1.92 7.41
C ALA A 168 -3.99 3.07 7.00
N ALA A 169 -3.57 3.94 6.06
CA ALA A 169 -4.42 4.97 5.50
C ALA A 169 -5.59 4.39 4.68
N THR A 170 -5.37 3.26 3.99
CA THR A 170 -6.45 2.54 3.30
C THR A 170 -7.50 2.04 4.30
N ALA A 171 -7.08 1.45 5.42
CA ALA A 171 -8.00 1.02 6.47
C ALA A 171 -8.74 2.22 7.11
N LEU A 172 -8.02 3.31 7.43
CA LEU A 172 -8.60 4.53 7.98
C LEU A 172 -9.64 5.15 7.04
N HIS A 173 -9.31 5.29 5.76
CA HIS A 173 -10.22 5.87 4.76
C HIS A 173 -11.49 5.04 4.61
N ALA A 174 -11.38 3.71 4.54
CA ALA A 174 -12.51 2.79 4.48
C ALA A 174 -13.43 2.94 5.70
N ILE A 175 -12.85 3.01 6.91
CA ILE A 175 -13.60 3.19 8.16
C ILE A 175 -14.25 4.59 8.19
N ASN A 176 -13.55 5.66 7.80
CA ASN A 176 -14.08 7.02 7.75
C ASN A 176 -15.28 7.15 6.79
N LEU A 177 -15.22 6.50 5.62
CA LEU A 177 -16.36 6.44 4.68
C LEU A 177 -17.53 5.68 5.29
N SER A 178 -17.28 4.57 5.98
CA SER A 178 -18.31 3.75 6.62
C SER A 178 -18.99 4.47 7.77
N MET A 179 -18.24 5.18 8.61
CA MET A 179 -18.78 5.96 9.74
C MET A 179 -19.76 7.05 9.30
N ARG A 180 -19.59 7.60 8.09
CA ARG A 180 -20.54 8.60 7.53
C ARG A 180 -21.87 7.98 7.09
N ALA A 181 -21.87 6.67 6.81
CA ALA A 181 -23.05 5.94 6.36
C ALA A 181 -23.77 5.18 7.48
N LEU A 182 -23.07 4.90 8.60
CA LEU A 182 -23.65 4.24 9.75
C LEU A 182 -24.71 5.12 10.45
N GLN A 183 -25.81 4.50 10.89
CA GLN A 183 -26.93 5.18 11.58
C GLN A 183 -26.70 5.30 13.10
N ARG A 184 -25.58 4.79 13.62
CA ARG A 184 -25.19 4.85 15.03
C ARG A 184 -23.68 5.00 15.15
N PRO A 185 -23.15 5.42 16.30
CA PRO A 185 -21.71 5.44 16.55
C PRO A 185 -21.09 4.06 16.33
N ILE A 186 -19.91 4.02 15.72
CA ILE A 186 -19.23 2.77 15.36
C ILE A 186 -18.91 1.90 16.57
N GLN A 187 -18.74 2.51 17.74
CA GLN A 187 -18.51 1.83 19.03
C GLN A 187 -19.68 0.95 19.46
N GLU A 188 -20.89 1.28 19.02
CA GLU A 188 -22.12 0.55 19.33
C GLU A 188 -22.44 -0.53 18.28
N CYS A 189 -21.62 -0.61 17.22
CA CYS A 189 -21.81 -1.56 16.15
C CYS A 189 -21.19 -2.92 16.47
N ARG A 190 -21.90 -3.98 16.08
CA ARG A 190 -21.31 -5.29 15.91
C ARG A 190 -20.62 -5.33 14.55
N VAL A 191 -19.32 -5.59 14.53
CA VAL A 191 -18.48 -5.47 13.33
C VAL A 191 -17.92 -6.82 12.91
N LEU A 192 -18.01 -7.12 11.60
CA LEU A 192 -17.36 -8.27 10.98
C LEU A 192 -16.33 -7.79 9.94
N ILE A 193 -15.11 -8.27 10.07
CA ILE A 193 -14.07 -8.12 9.04
C ILE A 193 -13.90 -9.46 8.33
N LEU A 194 -13.96 -9.46 7.02
CA LEU A 194 -13.69 -10.62 6.17
C LEU A 194 -12.26 -10.51 5.62
N GLY A 195 -11.38 -11.41 6.07
CA GLY A 195 -9.96 -11.46 5.74
C GLY A 195 -9.06 -10.78 6.76
N GLY A 196 -8.13 -11.55 7.33
CA GLY A 196 -7.14 -11.13 8.33
C GLY A 196 -5.76 -10.78 7.75
N GLY A 197 -5.69 -10.36 6.49
CA GLY A 197 -4.48 -9.81 5.87
C GLY A 197 -4.13 -8.43 6.43
N ALA A 198 -3.17 -7.73 5.79
CA ALA A 198 -2.69 -6.44 6.29
C ALA A 198 -3.81 -5.42 6.54
N ILE A 199 -4.74 -5.27 5.58
CA ILE A 199 -5.86 -4.32 5.73
C ILE A 199 -6.80 -4.74 6.83
N GLY A 200 -7.15 -6.04 6.93
CA GLY A 200 -8.05 -6.53 7.99
C GLY A 200 -7.43 -6.41 9.38
N MET A 201 -6.14 -6.71 9.56
CA MET A 201 -5.41 -6.52 10.80
C MET A 201 -5.37 -5.03 11.21
N LEU A 202 -5.00 -4.15 10.28
CA LEU A 202 -4.94 -2.71 10.54
C LEU A 202 -6.32 -2.14 10.85
N ALA A 203 -7.36 -2.59 10.13
CA ALA A 203 -8.75 -2.20 10.43
C ALA A 203 -9.19 -2.68 11.82
N ALA A 204 -8.88 -3.92 12.19
CA ALA A 204 -9.21 -4.46 13.51
C ALA A 204 -8.54 -3.65 14.64
N LEU A 205 -7.24 -3.37 14.51
CA LEU A 205 -6.49 -2.55 15.45
C LEU A 205 -7.07 -1.14 15.58
N LEU A 206 -7.39 -0.50 14.46
CA LEU A 206 -7.97 0.85 14.48
C LEU A 206 -9.39 0.88 15.07
N LEU A 207 -10.23 -0.11 14.76
CA LEU A 207 -11.57 -0.24 15.34
C LEU A 207 -11.52 -0.48 16.85
N LYS A 208 -10.57 -1.30 17.32
CA LYS A 208 -10.31 -1.46 18.76
C LYS A 208 -9.84 -0.16 19.41
N HIS A 209 -8.96 0.59 18.75
CA HIS A 209 -8.56 1.93 19.21
C HIS A 209 -9.74 2.90 19.29
N TYR A 210 -10.73 2.79 18.39
CA TYR A 210 -11.96 3.57 18.42
C TYR A 210 -13.00 3.08 19.45
N GLY A 211 -12.71 2.01 20.18
CA GLY A 211 -13.58 1.48 21.23
C GLY A 211 -14.68 0.53 20.74
N VAL A 212 -14.48 -0.12 19.60
CA VAL A 212 -15.40 -1.19 19.15
C VAL A 212 -15.13 -2.46 19.94
N ASP A 213 -16.09 -2.88 20.76
CA ASP A 213 -15.97 -4.08 21.60
C ASP A 213 -16.36 -5.35 20.86
N ASP A 214 -17.52 -5.36 20.16
CA ASP A 214 -18.01 -6.54 19.45
C ASP A 214 -17.44 -6.59 18.01
N LEU A 215 -16.18 -7.00 17.95
CA LEU A 215 -15.42 -7.14 16.71
C LEU A 215 -15.07 -8.62 16.45
N THR A 216 -15.38 -9.09 15.26
CA THR A 216 -15.04 -10.45 14.81
C THR A 216 -14.31 -10.39 13.48
N VAL A 217 -13.29 -11.23 13.30
CA VAL A 217 -12.54 -11.36 12.02
C VAL A 217 -12.64 -12.79 11.51
N ALA A 218 -13.11 -12.94 10.28
CA ALA A 218 -13.11 -14.21 9.55
C ALA A 218 -11.80 -14.36 8.77
N GLU A 219 -11.01 -15.39 9.06
CA GLU A 219 -9.71 -15.64 8.43
C GLU A 219 -9.46 -17.16 8.30
N VAL A 220 -9.05 -17.62 7.12
CA VAL A 220 -8.80 -19.04 6.86
C VAL A 220 -7.46 -19.53 7.42
N ASN A 221 -6.45 -18.66 7.46
CA ASN A 221 -5.11 -19.02 7.95
C ASN A 221 -5.06 -19.06 9.48
N PRO A 222 -4.80 -20.21 10.09
CA PRO A 222 -4.80 -20.34 11.57
C PRO A 222 -3.69 -19.52 12.24
N LEU A 223 -2.55 -19.29 11.55
CA LEU A 223 -1.47 -18.46 12.09
C LEU A 223 -1.89 -17.01 12.18
N ARG A 224 -2.59 -16.50 11.15
CA ARG A 224 -3.12 -15.13 11.14
C ARG A 224 -4.24 -14.94 12.16
N ARG A 225 -5.13 -15.93 12.33
CA ARG A 225 -6.15 -15.86 13.39
C ARG A 225 -5.52 -15.66 14.77
N LYS A 226 -4.50 -16.48 15.12
CA LYS A 226 -3.78 -16.32 16.39
C LYS A 226 -3.12 -14.94 16.54
N ALA A 227 -2.52 -14.42 15.46
CA ALA A 227 -1.92 -13.08 15.49
C ALA A 227 -2.99 -11.98 15.73
N ILE A 228 -4.15 -12.08 15.09
CA ILE A 228 -5.26 -11.14 15.27
C ILE A 228 -5.79 -11.19 16.71
N GLU A 229 -6.02 -12.38 17.26
CA GLU A 229 -6.47 -12.55 18.65
C GLU A 229 -5.48 -11.95 19.65
N LEU A 230 -4.17 -12.15 19.41
CA LEU A 230 -3.11 -11.63 20.27
C LEU A 230 -3.00 -10.11 20.21
N HIS A 231 -2.99 -9.52 19.01
CA HIS A 231 -2.65 -8.11 18.82
C HIS A 231 -3.88 -7.19 18.77
N ALA A 232 -5.00 -7.63 18.19
CA ALA A 232 -6.23 -6.85 18.13
C ALA A 232 -7.25 -7.21 19.24
N SER A 233 -6.99 -8.24 20.04
CA SER A 233 -7.87 -8.66 21.16
C SER A 233 -9.34 -8.78 20.73
N CYS A 234 -9.60 -9.41 19.58
CA CYS A 234 -10.94 -9.64 19.04
C CYS A 234 -11.16 -11.12 18.69
N LYS A 235 -12.41 -11.50 18.51
CA LYS A 235 -12.80 -12.86 18.12
C LYS A 235 -12.36 -13.16 16.70
N THR A 236 -11.97 -14.42 16.45
CA THR A 236 -11.75 -14.91 15.08
C THR A 236 -12.48 -16.23 14.85
N PHE A 237 -12.75 -16.54 13.57
CA PHE A 237 -13.24 -17.85 13.18
C PHE A 237 -12.74 -18.24 11.79
N ASN A 238 -12.76 -19.58 11.50
CA ASN A 238 -12.48 -20.10 10.17
C ASN A 238 -13.76 -20.14 9.35
N PRO A 239 -13.95 -19.31 8.31
CA PRO A 239 -15.18 -19.27 7.54
C PRO A 239 -15.44 -20.52 6.66
N ILE A 240 -14.45 -21.44 6.56
CA ILE A 240 -14.64 -22.74 5.92
C ILE A 240 -15.35 -23.71 6.87
N GLU A 241 -15.09 -23.63 8.17
CA GLU A 241 -15.61 -24.53 9.21
C GLU A 241 -16.88 -23.98 9.87
N GLU A 242 -16.96 -22.66 10.01
CA GLU A 242 -18.05 -21.97 10.72
C GLU A 242 -18.64 -20.86 9.84
N LYS A 243 -19.96 -20.80 9.77
CA LYS A 243 -20.66 -19.72 9.08
C LYS A 243 -20.88 -18.54 10.00
N SER A 244 -20.68 -17.34 9.45
CA SER A 244 -21.09 -16.10 10.11
C SER A 244 -22.62 -16.11 10.35
N PRO A 245 -23.10 -15.64 11.54
CA PRO A 245 -24.54 -15.47 11.77
C PRO A 245 -25.15 -14.50 10.75
N GLU A 246 -26.32 -14.86 10.21
CA GLU A 246 -27.04 -14.01 9.27
C GLU A 246 -27.68 -12.80 9.97
N ASN A 247 -27.80 -11.69 9.24
CA ASN A 247 -28.46 -10.44 9.68
C ASN A 247 -28.02 -10.00 11.10
N SER A 248 -26.70 -10.09 11.37
CA SER A 248 -26.20 -9.96 12.74
C SER A 248 -25.25 -8.79 12.95
N TYR A 249 -24.74 -8.15 11.91
CA TYR A 249 -23.72 -7.10 11.99
C TYR A 249 -24.24 -5.78 11.43
N GLU A 250 -23.99 -4.68 12.12
CA GLU A 250 -24.27 -3.33 11.63
C GLU A 250 -23.24 -2.87 10.59
N PHE A 251 -22.00 -3.39 10.71
CA PHE A 251 -20.92 -3.06 9.79
C PHE A 251 -20.15 -4.32 9.38
N VAL A 252 -19.98 -4.51 8.08
CA VAL A 252 -19.16 -5.58 7.49
C VAL A 252 -18.10 -4.95 6.57
N MET A 253 -16.83 -5.31 6.78
CA MET A 253 -15.72 -4.85 5.94
C MET A 253 -15.12 -6.04 5.20
N ASP A 254 -15.26 -6.07 3.87
CA ASP A 254 -14.68 -7.10 3.01
C ASP A 254 -13.27 -6.67 2.54
N CYS A 255 -12.25 -7.22 3.20
CA CYS A 255 -10.83 -6.99 2.88
C CYS A 255 -10.25 -8.01 1.89
N VAL A 256 -11.06 -8.97 1.42
CA VAL A 256 -10.67 -10.01 0.44
C VAL A 256 -11.19 -9.68 -0.95
N GLY A 257 -12.48 -9.40 -1.06
CA GLY A 257 -13.12 -9.09 -2.34
C GLY A 257 -13.30 -10.29 -3.25
N ALA A 258 -13.55 -11.47 -2.67
CA ALA A 258 -13.89 -12.68 -3.38
C ALA A 258 -15.40 -12.85 -3.52
N VAL A 259 -15.87 -13.67 -4.46
CA VAL A 259 -17.29 -14.01 -4.60
C VAL A 259 -17.87 -14.53 -3.28
N VAL A 260 -17.15 -15.44 -2.62
CA VAL A 260 -17.57 -16.02 -1.34
C VAL A 260 -17.65 -14.98 -0.21
N THR A 261 -16.72 -14.03 -0.13
CA THR A 261 -16.75 -13.01 0.93
C THR A 261 -17.82 -11.96 0.69
N ARG A 262 -18.09 -11.57 -0.56
CA ARG A 262 -19.24 -10.71 -0.92
C ARG A 262 -20.55 -11.33 -0.53
N ASN A 263 -20.74 -12.63 -0.81
CA ASN A 263 -21.94 -13.37 -0.41
C ASN A 263 -22.07 -13.48 1.11
N THR A 264 -20.94 -13.73 1.82
CA THR A 264 -20.91 -13.74 3.28
C THR A 264 -21.27 -12.37 3.85
N ALA A 265 -20.74 -11.28 3.29
CA ALA A 265 -21.08 -9.92 3.71
C ALA A 265 -22.58 -9.64 3.56
N MET A 266 -23.17 -9.99 2.39
CA MET A 266 -24.60 -9.84 2.14
C MET A 266 -25.46 -10.70 3.06
N ALA A 267 -25.04 -11.91 3.44
CA ALA A 267 -25.77 -12.75 4.39
C ALA A 267 -25.69 -12.18 5.82
N ALA A 268 -24.52 -11.75 6.26
CA ALA A 268 -24.20 -11.34 7.63
C ALA A 268 -24.76 -9.96 8.01
N ILE A 269 -24.90 -9.05 7.04
CA ILE A 269 -25.31 -7.66 7.29
C ILE A 269 -26.79 -7.58 7.76
N LYS A 270 -27.04 -6.75 8.77
CA LYS A 270 -28.40 -6.39 9.23
C LYS A 270 -29.11 -5.45 8.26
N PRO A 271 -30.45 -5.39 8.28
CA PRO A 271 -31.17 -4.28 7.67
C PRO A 271 -30.64 -2.92 8.16
N GLY A 272 -30.48 -1.96 7.25
CA GLY A 272 -29.90 -0.64 7.53
C GLY A 272 -28.40 -0.65 7.76
N GLY A 273 -27.72 -1.79 7.59
CA GLY A 273 -26.29 -1.92 7.83
C GLY A 273 -25.44 -1.44 6.65
N VAL A 274 -24.13 -1.33 6.92
CA VAL A 274 -23.12 -0.86 5.96
C VAL A 274 -22.13 -1.96 5.59
N ILE A 275 -21.97 -2.24 4.31
CA ILE A 275 -20.92 -3.10 3.75
C ILE A 275 -19.87 -2.20 3.10
N MET A 276 -18.62 -2.29 3.56
CA MET A 276 -17.46 -1.67 2.94
C MET A 276 -16.65 -2.70 2.17
N HIS A 277 -16.57 -2.54 0.86
CA HIS A 277 -15.80 -3.40 -0.04
C HIS A 277 -14.44 -2.77 -0.34
N VAL A 278 -13.36 -3.45 0.06
CA VAL A 278 -11.96 -3.02 -0.08
C VAL A 278 -11.14 -3.97 -0.95
N GLY A 279 -11.30 -5.27 -0.72
CA GLY A 279 -10.52 -6.31 -1.40
C GLY A 279 -10.85 -6.42 -2.90
N LEU A 280 -9.90 -6.91 -3.69
CA LEU A 280 -9.99 -6.96 -5.16
C LEU A 280 -9.59 -8.35 -5.70
N GLN A 281 -9.86 -9.44 -4.97
CA GLN A 281 -9.44 -10.77 -5.41
C GLN A 281 -10.17 -11.18 -6.68
N ASP A 282 -11.50 -11.07 -6.73
CA ASP A 282 -12.30 -11.42 -7.90
C ASP A 282 -12.85 -10.17 -8.60
N TRP A 283 -12.78 -10.16 -9.93
CA TRP A 283 -13.19 -9.01 -10.76
C TRP A 283 -14.69 -8.71 -10.67
N SER A 284 -15.52 -9.72 -10.62
CA SER A 284 -16.97 -9.56 -10.61
C SER A 284 -17.64 -10.69 -9.84
N SER A 285 -18.86 -10.42 -9.36
CA SER A 285 -19.75 -11.41 -8.77
C SER A 285 -21.20 -10.93 -8.87
N GLU A 286 -22.14 -11.84 -8.75
CA GLU A 286 -23.52 -11.50 -8.48
C GLU A 286 -23.69 -10.97 -7.06
N ILE A 287 -24.63 -10.05 -6.87
CA ILE A 287 -25.03 -9.49 -5.57
C ILE A 287 -26.56 -9.57 -5.49
N ASP A 288 -27.10 -9.99 -4.33
CA ASP A 288 -28.53 -9.97 -4.07
C ASP A 288 -29.07 -8.53 -3.98
N MET A 289 -29.42 -7.97 -5.15
CA MET A 289 -29.97 -6.63 -5.27
C MET A 289 -31.33 -6.48 -4.61
N ARG A 290 -32.10 -7.59 -4.50
CA ARG A 290 -33.38 -7.58 -3.81
C ARG A 290 -33.20 -7.39 -2.31
N LYS A 291 -32.29 -8.15 -1.68
CA LYS A 291 -31.93 -7.96 -0.27
C LYS A 291 -31.37 -6.56 -0.03
N LEU A 292 -30.43 -6.11 -0.88
CA LEU A 292 -29.85 -4.76 -0.78
C LEU A 292 -30.92 -3.68 -0.69
N THR A 293 -31.94 -3.75 -1.59
CA THR A 293 -33.02 -2.76 -1.64
C THR A 293 -34.01 -2.91 -0.48
N LEU A 294 -34.51 -4.14 -0.21
CA LEU A 294 -35.57 -4.36 0.79
C LEU A 294 -35.06 -4.20 2.24
N ALA A 295 -33.78 -4.38 2.47
CA ALA A 295 -33.16 -4.20 3.78
C ALA A 295 -32.41 -2.85 3.91
N GLU A 296 -32.54 -1.94 2.94
CA GLU A 296 -31.84 -0.62 2.93
C GLU A 296 -30.36 -0.72 3.24
N ILE A 297 -29.67 -1.73 2.65
CA ILE A 297 -28.23 -1.94 2.89
C ILE A 297 -27.44 -0.90 2.12
N THR A 298 -26.50 -0.24 2.79
CA THR A 298 -25.51 0.63 2.13
C THR A 298 -24.29 -0.17 1.72
N LEU A 299 -24.05 -0.29 0.42
CA LEU A 299 -22.82 -0.89 -0.14
C LEU A 299 -21.86 0.19 -0.62
N LEU A 300 -20.69 0.28 -0.02
CA LEU A 300 -19.65 1.25 -0.32
C LEU A 300 -18.40 0.55 -0.91
N GLY A 301 -17.80 1.15 -1.93
CA GLY A 301 -16.47 0.83 -2.38
C GLY A 301 -15.47 1.89 -1.92
N THR A 302 -14.22 1.47 -1.69
CA THR A 302 -13.11 2.37 -1.39
C THR A 302 -11.94 2.11 -2.31
N TYR A 303 -11.17 3.17 -2.61
CA TYR A 303 -9.92 3.07 -3.34
C TYR A 303 -8.86 3.91 -2.64
N THR A 304 -7.83 3.25 -2.14
CA THR A 304 -6.72 3.88 -1.40
C THR A 304 -7.22 4.87 -0.32
N TYR A 305 -6.83 6.14 -0.36
CA TYR A 305 -7.11 7.15 0.68
C TYR A 305 -6.98 8.57 0.11
N SER A 306 -7.57 9.54 0.81
CA SER A 306 -7.29 10.95 0.57
C SER A 306 -5.94 11.37 1.17
N THR A 307 -5.39 12.49 0.71
CA THR A 307 -4.16 13.05 1.32
C THR A 307 -4.35 13.35 2.81
N VAL A 308 -5.54 13.80 3.20
CA VAL A 308 -5.88 14.10 4.60
C VAL A 308 -5.86 12.82 5.45
N ASP A 309 -6.42 11.71 4.94
CA ASP A 309 -6.39 10.43 5.65
C ASP A 309 -4.95 9.91 5.78
N LEU A 310 -4.13 10.07 4.74
CA LEU A 310 -2.72 9.68 4.79
C LEU A 310 -1.95 10.46 5.86
N GLN A 311 -2.13 11.78 5.94
CA GLN A 311 -1.50 12.62 6.96
C GLN A 311 -2.01 12.27 8.37
N ALA A 312 -3.32 12.06 8.53
CA ALA A 312 -3.91 11.63 9.79
C ALA A 312 -3.34 10.27 10.26
N THR A 313 -3.08 9.37 9.32
CA THR A 313 -2.51 8.05 9.60
C THR A 313 -1.10 8.13 10.19
N VAL A 314 -0.24 9.04 9.69
CA VAL A 314 1.09 9.27 10.30
C VAL A 314 0.94 9.65 11.77
N SER A 315 -0.02 10.53 12.10
CA SER A 315 -0.30 10.94 13.48
C SER A 315 -0.85 9.80 14.34
N LEU A 316 -1.72 8.95 13.78
CA LEU A 316 -2.26 7.77 14.47
C LEU A 316 -1.18 6.73 14.74
N LEU A 317 -0.28 6.47 13.80
CA LEU A 317 0.87 5.58 13.98
C LEU A 317 1.81 6.12 15.06
N ALA A 318 2.10 7.42 15.08
CA ALA A 318 2.93 8.06 16.09
C ALA A 318 2.32 7.99 17.50
N ARG A 319 0.98 7.93 17.61
CA ARG A 319 0.22 7.73 18.86
C ARG A 319 -0.02 6.26 19.21
N LYS A 320 0.54 5.32 18.42
CA LYS A 320 0.38 3.86 18.59
C LYS A 320 -1.08 3.36 18.49
N ALA A 321 -1.92 4.02 17.70
CA ALA A 321 -3.30 3.61 17.47
C ALA A 321 -3.42 2.20 16.84
N PHE A 322 -2.35 1.71 16.22
CA PHE A 322 -2.24 0.37 15.62
C PHE A 322 -1.41 -0.60 16.49
N GLY A 323 -1.27 -0.33 17.80
CA GLY A 323 -0.48 -1.13 18.72
C GLY A 323 1.03 -0.93 18.56
N ASP A 324 1.80 -1.94 18.99
CA ASP A 324 3.27 -1.94 18.97
C ASP A 324 3.88 -2.45 17.67
N LEU A 325 3.03 -2.91 16.74
CA LEU A 325 3.40 -3.47 15.43
C LEU A 325 4.29 -4.73 15.50
N SER A 326 4.30 -5.44 16.63
CA SER A 326 5.06 -6.68 16.80
C SER A 326 4.56 -7.84 15.92
N TRP A 327 3.38 -7.69 15.30
CA TRP A 327 2.81 -8.60 14.31
C TRP A 327 3.44 -8.47 12.91
N VAL A 328 4.32 -7.49 12.69
CA VAL A 328 5.00 -7.24 11.42
C VAL A 328 6.29 -8.03 11.35
N GLU A 329 6.47 -8.80 10.28
CA GLU A 329 7.71 -9.51 9.99
C GLU A 329 8.69 -8.62 9.22
N LYS A 330 9.99 -8.70 9.54
CA LYS A 330 11.05 -7.94 8.88
C LYS A 330 12.04 -8.89 8.25
N ARG A 331 12.40 -8.63 7.00
CA ARG A 331 13.41 -9.36 6.23
C ARG A 331 14.35 -8.38 5.52
N SER A 332 15.55 -8.82 5.20
CA SER A 332 16.44 -8.07 4.30
C SER A 332 15.86 -8.02 2.88
N LEU A 333 16.28 -7.05 2.07
CA LEU A 333 15.88 -7.00 0.66
C LEU A 333 16.32 -8.28 -0.09
N ASP A 334 17.47 -8.83 0.26
CA ASP A 334 18.02 -10.04 -0.35
C ASP A 334 17.13 -11.28 -0.09
N GLU A 335 16.35 -11.29 1.00
CA GLU A 335 15.34 -12.31 1.29
C GLU A 335 14.00 -12.06 0.57
N GLY A 336 13.87 -10.98 -0.18
CA GLY A 336 12.66 -10.59 -0.90
C GLY A 336 12.06 -11.70 -1.77
N PRO A 337 12.83 -12.39 -2.63
CA PRO A 337 12.31 -13.50 -3.43
C PRO A 337 11.66 -14.59 -2.56
N GLN A 338 12.29 -14.99 -1.46
CA GLN A 338 11.75 -15.98 -0.55
C GLN A 338 10.52 -15.46 0.21
N ALA A 339 10.48 -14.16 0.56
CA ALA A 339 9.31 -13.54 1.20
C ALA A 339 8.05 -13.65 0.32
N PHE A 340 8.17 -13.40 -0.99
CA PHE A 340 7.07 -13.59 -1.94
C PHE A 340 6.61 -15.05 -2.03
N MET A 341 7.54 -16.00 -2.04
CA MET A 341 7.21 -17.43 -2.05
C MET A 341 6.51 -17.88 -0.75
N ASP A 342 6.95 -17.41 0.41
CA ASP A 342 6.34 -17.72 1.70
C ASP A 342 4.94 -17.14 1.83
N LEU A 343 4.73 -15.91 1.35
CA LEU A 343 3.40 -15.29 1.28
C LEU A 343 2.46 -16.05 0.34
N HIS A 344 2.96 -16.46 -0.83
CA HIS A 344 2.21 -17.29 -1.79
C HIS A 344 1.79 -18.63 -1.16
N ALA A 345 2.69 -19.27 -0.43
CA ALA A 345 2.44 -20.57 0.23
C ALA A 345 1.64 -20.44 1.54
N GLY A 346 1.29 -19.24 1.99
CA GLY A 346 0.58 -19.03 3.25
C GLY A 346 1.35 -19.46 4.50
N LYS A 347 2.68 -19.51 4.43
CA LYS A 347 3.56 -20.01 5.51
C LYS A 347 3.87 -18.98 6.60
N THR A 348 3.52 -17.72 6.43
CA THR A 348 3.77 -16.68 7.42
C THR A 348 2.53 -16.34 8.25
N ALA A 349 2.71 -16.16 9.55
CA ALA A 349 1.70 -15.63 10.46
C ALA A 349 1.53 -14.11 10.29
N ALA A 350 2.58 -13.44 9.78
CA ALA A 350 2.60 -12.00 9.63
C ALA A 350 1.56 -11.55 8.59
N ALA A 351 0.70 -10.64 8.99
CA ALA A 351 -0.22 -9.99 8.07
C ALA A 351 0.52 -8.99 7.14
N LYS A 352 1.73 -8.57 7.52
CA LYS A 352 2.62 -7.69 6.75
C LYS A 352 4.07 -8.12 6.88
N VAL A 353 4.77 -8.14 5.74
CA VAL A 353 6.23 -8.31 5.66
C VAL A 353 6.83 -6.99 5.19
N LEU A 354 7.84 -6.51 5.91
CA LEU A 354 8.65 -5.35 5.54
C LEU A 354 10.02 -5.84 5.05
N LEU A 355 10.46 -5.31 3.92
CA LEU A 355 11.81 -5.51 3.40
C LEU A 355 12.71 -4.33 3.81
N LYS A 356 13.95 -4.64 4.19
CA LYS A 356 14.98 -3.71 4.64
C LYS A 356 16.11 -3.70 3.61
N PRO A 357 16.23 -2.64 2.79
CA PRO A 357 17.28 -2.58 1.76
C PRO A 357 18.71 -2.43 2.32
N PHE A 358 18.84 -1.96 3.59
CA PHE A 358 20.12 -1.76 4.27
C PHE A 358 20.16 -2.44 5.63
#